data_7f38440ebbf73dcd4ef37e1023fec962
#
_entry.id   7f38440ebbf73dcd4ef37e1023fec962
#
_cell.length_a   1.000
_cell.length_b   1.000
_cell.length_c   1.000
_cell.angle_alpha   90.00
_cell.angle_beta   90.00
_cell.angle_gamma   90.00
#
_symmetry.space_group_name_H-M   'P 1'
#
loop_
_entity.id
_entity.type
_entity.pdbx_description
1 polymer ?
#
loop_
_entity_poly.entity_id
_entity_poly.type
_entity_poly.pdbx_seq_one_letter_code
_entity_poly.pdbx_strand_id
1 'polypeptide(L)'
;FFNALGAMIYGPVVGLLTGAASDTIGCLLFSHGEPYFFPFIFSEMMGSFLFALFLYRSKVTPTRVILSRFAVTVGCNLILDPLLLYWQYALMGKGYTLLSMPRIIKNVALFPIQCLLLILFLGLMLPITERFGLTHTGKANLKITKRHVVLLVILTVLSIAAVILYAIYLANK
;
A
#
# COMPACT_ATOMS: atom_id res chain seq x y z
N PHE A 1 -4.12 0.89 5.30
CA PHE A 1 -5.09 1.99 5.21
C PHE A 1 -4.96 2.95 6.38
N PHE A 2 -4.95 2.47 7.63
CA PHE A 2 -4.79 3.31 8.83
C PHE A 2 -3.46 4.06 8.83
N ASN A 3 -2.38 3.46 8.37
CA ASN A 3 -1.08 4.13 8.22
C ASN A 3 -1.16 5.29 7.23
N ALA A 4 -1.92 5.16 6.15
CA ALA A 4 -2.12 6.24 5.20
C ALA A 4 -2.93 7.40 5.81
N LEU A 5 -3.95 7.10 6.61
CA LEU A 5 -4.74 8.09 7.34
C LEU A 5 -3.89 8.81 8.40
N GLY A 6 -3.16 8.07 9.22
CA GLY A 6 -2.25 8.61 10.24
C GLY A 6 -1.17 9.52 9.63
N ALA A 7 -0.54 9.04 8.55
CA ALA A 7 0.47 9.81 7.81
C ALA A 7 -0.11 11.10 7.19
N MET A 8 -1.35 11.06 6.71
CA MET A 8 -2.06 12.22 6.18
C MET A 8 -2.35 13.26 7.26
N ILE A 9 -2.79 12.84 8.44
CA ILE A 9 -3.19 13.75 9.54
C ILE A 9 -1.97 14.33 10.23
N TYR A 10 -1.07 13.48 10.67
CA TYR A 10 0.02 13.84 11.57
C TYR A 10 1.36 14.11 10.85
N GLY A 11 1.46 13.77 9.58
CA GLY A 11 2.64 14.05 8.76
C GLY A 11 3.70 12.94 8.74
N PRO A 12 4.86 13.21 8.10
CA PRO A 12 5.84 12.17 7.77
C PRO A 12 6.52 11.57 9.01
N VAL A 13 6.81 12.36 10.03
CA VAL A 13 7.49 11.87 11.24
C VAL A 13 6.60 10.89 12.01
N VAL A 14 5.34 11.27 12.26
CA VAL A 14 4.39 10.39 12.92
C VAL A 14 4.04 9.21 12.02
N GLY A 15 3.97 9.41 10.70
CA GLY A 15 3.80 8.34 9.72
C GLY A 15 4.88 7.26 9.82
N LEU A 16 6.16 7.65 9.94
CA LEU A 16 7.26 6.73 10.16
C LEU A 16 7.10 5.92 11.45
N LEU A 17 6.76 6.59 12.55
CA LEU A 17 6.56 5.93 13.84
C LEU A 17 5.36 4.98 13.85
N THR A 18 4.25 5.39 13.24
CA THR A 18 3.07 4.52 13.11
C THR A 18 3.32 3.32 12.21
N GLY A 19 4.11 3.48 11.14
CA GLY A 19 4.55 2.38 10.28
C GLY A 19 5.36 1.36 11.06
N ALA A 20 6.36 1.81 11.81
CA ALA A 20 7.19 0.94 12.66
C ALA A 20 6.35 0.22 13.74
N ALA A 21 5.47 0.95 14.44
CA ALA A 21 4.60 0.39 15.45
C ALA A 21 3.63 -0.64 14.87
N SER A 22 3.02 -0.36 13.72
CA SER A 22 2.11 -1.28 13.02
C SER A 22 2.77 -2.60 12.68
N ASP A 23 3.99 -2.56 12.14
CA ASP A 23 4.74 -3.76 11.76
C ASP A 23 5.11 -4.58 12.99
N THR A 24 5.64 -3.91 14.03
CA THR A 24 6.02 -4.57 15.28
C THR A 24 4.81 -5.23 15.97
N ILE A 25 3.70 -4.51 16.11
CA ILE A 25 2.48 -5.02 16.72
C ILE A 25 1.88 -6.14 15.86
N GLY A 26 1.82 -5.96 14.55
CA GLY A 26 1.34 -6.96 13.61
C GLY A 26 2.13 -8.26 13.71
N CYS A 27 3.44 -8.16 13.79
CA CYS A 27 4.31 -9.32 13.93
C CYS A 27 4.14 -10.02 15.30
N LEU A 28 4.04 -9.26 16.39
CA LEU A 28 3.83 -9.84 17.73
C LEU A 28 2.49 -10.56 17.88
N LEU A 29 1.43 -10.01 17.24
CA LEU A 29 0.07 -10.57 17.36
C LEU A 29 -0.19 -11.71 16.36
N PHE A 30 0.43 -11.66 15.18
CA PHE A 30 0.12 -12.55 14.06
C PHE A 30 1.33 -13.32 13.53
N SER A 31 2.41 -13.47 14.33
CA SER A 31 3.55 -14.29 13.94
C SER A 31 3.14 -15.77 13.93
N HIS A 32 2.91 -16.31 12.75
CA HIS A 32 2.58 -17.73 12.52
C HIS A 32 3.81 -18.66 12.71
N GLY A 33 4.71 -18.34 13.66
CA GLY A 33 5.91 -19.15 13.94
C GLY A 33 7.11 -18.86 13.04
N GLU A 34 7.02 -17.88 12.14
CA GLU A 34 8.17 -17.43 11.36
C GLU A 34 9.05 -16.46 12.19
N PRO A 35 10.39 -16.56 12.08
CA PRO A 35 11.27 -15.63 12.78
C PRO A 35 11.07 -14.20 12.24
N TYR A 36 10.82 -13.26 13.17
CA TYR A 36 10.69 -11.86 12.83
C TYR A 36 11.99 -11.31 12.24
N PHE A 37 11.91 -10.79 11.05
CA PHE A 37 13.04 -10.13 10.40
C PHE A 37 12.89 -8.62 10.53
N PHE A 38 13.58 -8.07 11.53
CA PHE A 38 13.54 -6.66 11.91
C PHE A 38 13.64 -5.65 10.73
N PRO A 39 14.43 -5.88 9.65
CA PRO A 39 14.50 -4.95 8.54
C PRO A 39 13.19 -4.67 7.79
N PHE A 40 12.14 -5.52 7.92
CA PHE A 40 10.83 -5.24 7.32
C PHE A 40 10.16 -3.98 7.90
N ILE A 41 10.53 -3.57 9.12
CA ILE A 41 10.10 -2.27 9.68
C ILE A 41 10.39 -1.12 8.71
N PHE A 42 11.54 -1.14 8.04
CA PHE A 42 11.91 -0.09 7.09
C PHE A 42 10.96 -0.01 5.90
N SER A 43 10.41 -1.13 5.44
CA SER A 43 9.42 -1.15 4.36
C SER A 43 8.11 -0.47 4.78
N GLU A 44 7.59 -0.80 5.96
CA GLU A 44 6.36 -0.19 6.49
C GLU A 44 6.56 1.30 6.83
N MET A 45 7.71 1.67 7.39
CA MET A 45 8.08 3.07 7.63
C MET A 45 8.13 3.86 6.32
N MET A 46 8.80 3.32 5.29
CA MET A 46 8.89 3.96 3.98
C MET A 46 7.53 4.08 3.31
N GLY A 47 6.68 3.05 3.41
CA GLY A 47 5.32 3.10 2.89
C GLY A 47 4.49 4.21 3.53
N SER A 48 4.53 4.33 4.85
CA SER A 48 3.87 5.40 5.60
C SER A 48 4.43 6.79 5.27
N PHE A 49 5.74 6.90 5.12
CA PHE A 49 6.42 8.13 4.71
C PHE A 49 5.99 8.58 3.30
N LEU A 50 5.93 7.65 2.34
CA LEU A 50 5.45 7.95 0.99
C LEU A 50 4.00 8.44 1.00
N PHE A 51 3.11 7.81 1.79
CA PHE A 51 1.75 8.34 1.96
C PHE A 51 1.74 9.76 2.51
N ALA A 52 2.58 10.07 3.50
CA ALA A 52 2.68 11.42 4.04
C ALA A 52 3.14 12.43 2.98
N LEU A 53 4.15 12.12 2.18
CA LEU A 53 4.67 13.01 1.14
C LEU A 53 3.58 13.46 0.15
N PHE A 54 2.68 12.55 -0.21
CA PHE A 54 1.63 12.85 -1.19
C PHE A 54 0.36 13.43 -0.57
N LEU A 55 0.02 13.06 0.67
CA LEU A 55 -1.27 13.36 1.29
C LEU A 55 -1.18 14.41 2.40
N TYR A 56 -0.02 14.58 3.06
CA TYR A 56 0.12 15.52 4.17
C TYR A 56 0.03 16.97 3.69
N ARG A 57 -0.79 17.77 4.38
CA ARG A 57 -1.04 19.20 4.08
C ARG A 57 -1.43 19.51 2.64
N SER A 58 -1.90 18.53 1.90
CA SER A 58 -2.30 18.69 0.51
C SER A 58 -3.80 18.44 0.33
N LYS A 59 -4.39 19.04 -0.71
CA LYS A 59 -5.78 18.74 -1.06
C LYS A 59 -5.86 17.27 -1.46
N VAL A 60 -6.63 16.48 -0.72
CA VAL A 60 -6.80 15.05 -0.99
C VAL A 60 -7.67 14.91 -2.24
N THR A 61 -7.03 14.52 -3.34
CA THR A 61 -7.71 14.22 -4.60
C THR A 61 -7.54 12.74 -4.96
N PRO A 62 -8.49 12.12 -5.67
CA PRO A 62 -8.36 10.72 -6.08
C PRO A 62 -7.05 10.43 -6.81
N THR A 63 -6.60 11.36 -7.66
CA THR A 63 -5.33 11.24 -8.40
C THR A 63 -4.12 11.16 -7.46
N ARG A 64 -4.08 11.98 -6.41
CA ARG A 64 -2.98 11.94 -5.42
C ARG A 64 -3.00 10.66 -4.61
N VAL A 65 -4.18 10.16 -4.28
CA VAL A 65 -4.32 8.87 -3.58
C VAL A 65 -3.81 7.72 -4.46
N ILE A 66 -4.17 7.70 -5.74
CA ILE A 66 -3.67 6.69 -6.69
C ILE A 66 -2.14 6.81 -6.84
N LEU A 67 -1.62 8.04 -6.98
CA LEU A 67 -0.19 8.26 -7.14
C LEU A 67 0.61 7.86 -5.87
N SER A 68 0.08 8.17 -4.68
CA SER A 68 0.70 7.73 -3.42
C SER A 68 0.73 6.21 -3.31
N ARG A 69 -0.38 5.55 -3.67
CA ARG A 69 -0.44 4.08 -3.68
C ARG A 69 0.50 3.47 -4.71
N PHE A 70 0.60 4.07 -5.89
CA PHE A 70 1.55 3.67 -6.92
C PHE A 70 3.00 3.76 -6.41
N ALA A 71 3.37 4.89 -5.78
CA ALA A 71 4.70 5.08 -5.21
C ALA A 71 5.01 4.02 -4.13
N VAL A 72 4.05 3.69 -3.26
CA VAL A 72 4.21 2.62 -2.26
C VAL A 72 4.33 1.25 -2.93
N THR A 73 3.51 0.95 -3.93
CA THR A 73 3.57 -0.35 -4.62
C THR A 73 4.90 -0.56 -5.32
N VAL A 74 5.40 0.45 -6.02
CA VAL A 74 6.69 0.35 -6.72
C VAL A 74 7.84 0.44 -5.72
N GLY A 75 7.86 1.44 -4.84
CA GLY A 75 8.98 1.69 -3.93
C GLY A 75 9.12 0.61 -2.85
N CYS A 76 8.04 0.23 -2.19
CA CYS A 76 8.09 -0.78 -1.13
C CYS A 76 7.91 -2.19 -1.70
N ASN A 77 6.78 -2.51 -2.32
CA ASN A 77 6.45 -3.90 -2.64
C ASN A 77 7.29 -4.49 -3.78
N LEU A 78 7.74 -3.69 -4.77
CA LEU A 78 8.51 -4.19 -5.92
C LEU A 78 10.02 -3.99 -5.78
N ILE A 79 10.47 -3.03 -4.99
CA ILE A 79 11.90 -2.74 -4.82
C ILE A 79 12.35 -3.14 -3.41
N LEU A 80 11.80 -2.54 -2.37
CA LEU A 80 12.31 -2.68 -1.01
C LEU A 80 12.05 -4.07 -0.42
N ASP A 81 10.83 -4.59 -0.51
CA ASP A 81 10.48 -5.91 0.01
C ASP A 81 11.27 -7.05 -0.64
N PRO A 82 11.46 -7.13 -1.99
CA PRO A 82 12.32 -8.14 -2.58
C PRO A 82 13.77 -8.04 -2.14
N LEU A 83 14.28 -6.83 -1.96
CA LEU A 83 15.65 -6.61 -1.49
C LEU A 83 15.83 -7.09 -0.05
N LEU A 84 14.88 -6.79 0.84
CA LEU A 84 14.88 -7.26 2.21
C LEU A 84 14.76 -8.78 2.30
N LEU A 85 13.89 -9.37 1.49
CA LEU A 85 13.76 -10.83 1.39
C LEU A 85 15.03 -11.48 0.86
N TYR A 86 15.65 -10.91 -0.17
CA TYR A 86 16.93 -11.39 -0.67
C TYR A 86 17.98 -11.40 0.45
N TRP A 87 18.05 -10.34 1.23
CA TRP A 87 18.96 -10.24 2.37
C TRP A 87 18.64 -11.30 3.45
N GLN A 88 17.37 -11.48 3.80
CA GLN A 88 16.94 -12.50 4.75
C GLN A 88 17.31 -13.92 4.30
N TYR A 89 17.03 -14.26 3.03
CA TYR A 89 17.34 -15.59 2.48
C TYR A 89 18.85 -15.82 2.34
N ALA A 90 19.62 -14.78 2.01
CA ALA A 90 21.07 -14.85 1.98
C ALA A 90 21.66 -15.17 3.36
N LEU A 91 21.13 -14.58 4.43
CA LEU A 91 21.52 -14.90 5.80
C LEU A 91 21.16 -16.34 6.21
N MET A 92 20.09 -16.89 5.66
CA MET A 92 19.66 -18.28 5.87
C MET A 92 20.37 -19.29 4.97
N GLY A 93 21.28 -18.84 4.09
CA GLY A 93 21.97 -19.70 3.12
C GLY A 93 21.07 -20.29 2.04
N LYS A 94 19.91 -19.68 1.80
CA LYS A 94 18.91 -20.10 0.80
C LYS A 94 18.95 -19.18 -0.41
N GLY A 95 18.86 -19.74 -1.62
CA GLY A 95 18.72 -18.95 -2.84
C GLY A 95 17.36 -18.27 -2.94
N TYR A 96 17.34 -17.00 -3.33
CA TYR A 96 16.12 -16.22 -3.57
C TYR A 96 16.22 -15.45 -4.87
N THR A 97 15.14 -15.47 -5.66
CA THR A 97 15.03 -14.66 -6.89
C THR A 97 14.39 -13.32 -6.56
N LEU A 98 15.13 -12.22 -6.78
CA LEU A 98 14.71 -10.85 -6.45
C LEU A 98 13.35 -10.48 -7.06
N LEU A 99 13.15 -10.81 -8.32
CA LEU A 99 11.94 -10.51 -9.07
C LEU A 99 11.24 -11.81 -9.48
N SER A 100 10.35 -12.31 -8.65
CA SER A 100 9.50 -13.45 -9.05
C SER A 100 8.27 -12.92 -9.82
N MET A 101 8.01 -13.52 -11.00
CA MET A 101 6.82 -13.19 -11.82
C MET A 101 5.50 -13.22 -11.04
N PRO A 102 5.25 -14.21 -10.16
CA PRO A 102 4.03 -14.22 -9.34
C PRO A 102 3.87 -12.98 -8.47
N ARG A 103 4.96 -12.41 -7.94
CA ARG A 103 4.91 -11.21 -7.11
C ARG A 103 4.52 -9.98 -7.94
N ILE A 104 5.09 -9.82 -9.14
CA ILE A 104 4.76 -8.71 -10.03
C ILE A 104 3.29 -8.78 -10.41
N ILE A 105 2.81 -9.95 -10.85
CA ILE A 105 1.42 -10.16 -11.24
C ILE A 105 0.47 -9.88 -10.08
N LYS A 106 0.76 -10.39 -8.88
CA LYS A 106 -0.01 -10.13 -7.68
C LYS A 106 -0.11 -8.62 -7.36
N ASN A 107 1.01 -7.90 -7.41
CA ASN A 107 1.02 -6.46 -7.11
C ASN A 107 0.24 -5.66 -8.17
N VAL A 108 0.42 -5.97 -9.44
CA VAL A 108 -0.31 -5.31 -10.54
C VAL A 108 -1.81 -5.60 -10.45
N ALA A 109 -2.20 -6.84 -10.17
CA ALA A 109 -3.61 -7.23 -10.05
C ALA A 109 -4.31 -6.61 -8.84
N LEU A 110 -3.61 -6.54 -7.69
CA LEU A 110 -4.18 -5.98 -6.46
C LEU A 110 -4.16 -4.44 -6.45
N PHE A 111 -3.33 -3.81 -7.26
CA PHE A 111 -3.17 -2.36 -7.28
C PHE A 111 -4.50 -1.59 -7.46
N PRO A 112 -5.35 -1.87 -8.46
CA PRO A 112 -6.61 -1.12 -8.64
C PRO A 112 -7.60 -1.36 -7.51
N ILE A 113 -7.66 -2.58 -6.97
CA ILE A 113 -8.52 -2.91 -5.81
C ILE A 113 -8.07 -2.09 -4.59
N GLN A 114 -6.77 -2.06 -4.33
CA GLN A 114 -6.20 -1.30 -3.22
C GLN A 114 -6.39 0.20 -3.37
N CYS A 115 -6.30 0.75 -4.58
CA CYS A 115 -6.60 2.15 -4.88
C CYS A 115 -8.07 2.48 -4.59
N LEU A 116 -8.99 1.63 -5.06
CA LEU A 116 -10.42 1.81 -4.85
C LEU A 116 -10.77 1.77 -3.36
N LEU A 117 -10.28 0.76 -2.65
CA LEU A 117 -10.52 0.62 -1.20
C LEU A 117 -9.92 1.79 -0.41
N LEU A 118 -8.72 2.26 -0.79
CA LEU A 118 -8.09 3.40 -0.13
C LEU A 118 -8.87 4.70 -0.36
N ILE A 119 -9.37 4.93 -1.59
CA ILE A 119 -10.20 6.10 -1.91
C ILE A 119 -11.52 6.05 -1.12
N LEU A 120 -12.18 4.89 -1.07
CA LEU A 120 -13.41 4.71 -0.29
C LEU A 120 -13.15 4.92 1.20
N PHE A 121 -12.10 4.32 1.75
CA PHE A 121 -11.72 4.46 3.15
C PHE A 121 -11.44 5.92 3.52
N LEU A 122 -10.60 6.62 2.74
CA LEU A 122 -10.32 8.04 2.98
C LEU A 122 -11.57 8.90 2.79
N GLY A 123 -12.44 8.58 1.83
CA GLY A 123 -13.70 9.27 1.61
C GLY A 123 -14.67 9.18 2.80
N LEU A 124 -14.67 8.04 3.51
CA LEU A 124 -15.46 7.85 4.72
C LEU A 124 -14.81 8.50 5.95
N MET A 125 -13.48 8.46 6.06
CA MET A 125 -12.75 8.96 7.23
C MET A 125 -12.55 10.47 7.22
N LEU A 126 -12.40 11.10 6.05
CA LEU A 126 -12.18 12.54 5.94
C LEU A 126 -13.25 13.40 6.63
N PRO A 127 -14.57 13.20 6.41
CA PRO A 127 -15.59 14.00 7.09
C PRO A 127 -15.57 13.79 8.62
N ILE A 128 -15.14 12.63 9.08
CA ILE A 128 -15.00 12.33 10.51
C ILE A 128 -13.81 13.10 11.08
N THR A 129 -12.66 13.06 10.43
CA THR A 129 -11.44 13.75 10.86
C THR A 129 -11.59 15.28 10.80
N GLU A 130 -12.37 15.81 9.85
CA GLU A 130 -12.70 17.23 9.78
C GLU A 130 -13.58 17.67 10.97
N ARG A 131 -14.55 16.84 11.38
CA ARG A 131 -15.41 17.12 12.57
C ARG A 131 -14.59 17.20 13.85
N PHE A 132 -13.53 16.40 13.95
CA PHE A 132 -12.62 16.42 15.12
C PHE A 132 -11.52 17.49 15.00
N GLY A 133 -11.49 18.29 13.94
CA GLY A 133 -10.48 19.32 13.73
C GLY A 133 -9.07 18.78 13.51
N LEU A 134 -8.92 17.50 13.17
CA LEU A 134 -7.65 16.83 13.01
C LEU A 134 -7.02 17.07 11.63
N THR A 135 -7.79 17.50 10.64
CA THR A 135 -7.30 17.76 9.29
C THR A 135 -7.11 19.26 9.08
N HIS A 136 -5.88 19.65 8.80
CA HIS A 136 -5.53 21.01 8.37
C HIS A 136 -5.75 21.24 6.86
N THR A 137 -6.25 20.25 6.16
CA THR A 137 -6.51 20.29 4.73
C THR A 137 -7.89 20.92 4.49
N GLY A 138 -7.90 22.24 4.25
CA GLY A 138 -9.11 22.89 3.82
C GLY A 138 -9.72 22.19 2.60
N LYS A 139 -10.96 21.73 2.77
CA LYS A 139 -11.85 21.11 1.78
C LYS A 139 -11.22 19.92 1.03
N ALA A 140 -11.41 18.74 1.59
CA ALA A 140 -11.23 17.48 0.87
C ALA A 140 -12.17 17.43 -0.34
N ASN A 141 -11.62 17.63 -1.52
CA ASN A 141 -12.37 17.54 -2.77
C ASN A 141 -12.29 16.10 -3.33
N LEU A 142 -12.63 15.10 -2.48
CA LEU A 142 -12.84 13.73 -2.91
C LEU A 142 -14.20 13.61 -3.65
N LYS A 143 -14.45 14.51 -4.60
CA LYS A 143 -15.50 14.27 -5.59
C LYS A 143 -15.06 13.11 -6.47
N ILE A 144 -15.42 11.91 -6.02
CA ILE A 144 -15.26 10.70 -6.82
C ILE A 144 -16.15 10.86 -8.03
N THR A 145 -15.57 11.29 -9.14
CA THR A 145 -16.29 11.35 -10.40
C THR A 145 -16.59 9.91 -10.83
N LYS A 146 -17.83 9.64 -11.25
CA LYS A 146 -18.24 8.30 -11.73
C LYS A 146 -17.23 7.69 -12.72
N ARG A 147 -16.56 8.53 -13.53
CA ARG A 147 -15.50 8.11 -14.45
C ARG A 147 -14.30 7.43 -13.74
N HIS A 148 -13.84 7.94 -12.60
CA HIS A 148 -12.72 7.35 -11.86
C HIS A 148 -13.10 5.98 -11.27
N VAL A 149 -14.32 5.85 -10.73
CA VAL A 149 -14.82 4.58 -10.22
C VAL A 149 -14.95 3.55 -11.34
N VAL A 150 -15.56 3.93 -12.44
CA VAL A 150 -15.72 3.05 -13.62
C VAL A 150 -14.36 2.61 -14.16
N LEU A 151 -13.41 3.52 -14.27
CA LEU A 151 -12.06 3.22 -14.76
C LEU A 151 -11.33 2.25 -13.81
N LEU A 152 -11.41 2.47 -12.48
CA LEU A 152 -10.83 1.56 -11.49
C LEU A 152 -11.51 0.18 -11.49
N VAL A 153 -12.84 0.13 -11.64
CA VAL A 153 -13.57 -1.14 -11.75
C VAL A 153 -13.17 -1.90 -13.00
N ILE A 154 -13.10 -1.24 -14.16
CA ILE A 154 -12.64 -1.87 -15.41
C ILE A 154 -11.22 -2.40 -15.26
N LEU A 155 -10.31 -1.60 -14.68
CA LEU A 155 -8.93 -2.00 -14.44
C LEU A 155 -8.83 -3.20 -13.48
N THR A 156 -9.71 -3.24 -12.47
CA THR A 156 -9.81 -4.36 -11.52
C THR A 156 -10.27 -5.65 -12.23
N VAL A 157 -11.28 -5.56 -13.06
CA VAL A 157 -11.79 -6.71 -13.82
C VAL A 157 -10.72 -7.24 -14.78
N LEU A 158 -10.04 -6.34 -15.50
CA LEU A 158 -8.94 -6.72 -16.40
C LEU A 158 -7.78 -7.38 -15.65
N SER A 159 -7.40 -6.87 -14.47
CA SER A 159 -6.32 -7.45 -13.69
C SER A 159 -6.68 -8.82 -13.11
N ILE A 160 -7.93 -9.03 -12.68
CA ILE A 160 -8.42 -10.35 -12.24
C ILE A 160 -8.41 -11.33 -13.42
N ALA A 161 -8.89 -10.92 -14.59
CA ALA A 161 -8.87 -11.75 -15.80
C ALA A 161 -7.44 -12.15 -16.19
N ALA A 162 -6.48 -11.22 -16.13
CA ALA A 162 -5.08 -11.51 -16.41
C ALA A 162 -4.48 -12.55 -15.42
N VAL A 163 -4.82 -12.46 -14.12
CA VAL A 163 -4.39 -13.44 -13.12
C VAL A 163 -4.97 -14.82 -13.39
N ILE A 164 -6.26 -14.89 -13.72
CA ILE A 164 -6.92 -16.16 -14.04
C ILE A 164 -6.28 -16.81 -15.29
N LEU A 165 -6.06 -16.04 -16.35
CA LEU A 165 -5.39 -16.50 -17.55
C LEU A 165 -3.97 -17.02 -17.27
N TYR A 166 -3.22 -16.32 -16.42
CA TYR A 166 -1.89 -16.76 -16.01
C TYR A 166 -1.93 -18.03 -15.17
N ALA A 167 -2.90 -18.17 -14.27
CA ALA A 167 -3.10 -19.38 -13.47
C ALA A 167 -3.44 -20.59 -14.36
N ILE A 168 -4.32 -20.41 -15.36
CA ILE A 168 -4.67 -21.44 -16.34
C ILE A 168 -3.45 -21.83 -17.18
N TYR A 169 -2.66 -20.84 -17.61
CA TYR A 169 -1.43 -21.10 -18.36
C TYR A 169 -0.43 -21.95 -17.56
N LEU A 170 -0.28 -21.68 -16.25
CA LEU A 170 0.59 -22.48 -15.37
C LEU A 170 0.05 -23.88 -15.11
N ALA A 171 -1.28 -24.04 -15.03
CA ALA A 171 -1.90 -25.34 -14.83
C ALA A 171 -1.81 -26.26 -16.05
N ASN A 172 -1.65 -25.69 -17.25
CA ASN A 172 -1.52 -26.42 -18.51
C ASN A 172 -0.06 -26.66 -18.93
N LYS A 173 0.91 -26.28 -18.10
CA LYS A 173 2.35 -26.47 -18.34
C LYS A 173 2.94 -27.55 -17.43
#